data_3e3e744a8751f664053aa06c46c2be5f
#
_entry.id   3e3e744a8751f664053aa06c46c2be5f
#
_cell.length_a   1.000
_cell.length_b   1.000
_cell.length_c   1.000
_cell.angle_alpha   90.00
_cell.angle_beta   90.00
_cell.angle_gamma   90.00
#
_symmetry.space_group_name_H-M   'P 1'
#
loop_
_entity.id
_entity.type
_entity.pdbx_description
1 polymer ?
#
loop_
_entity_poly.entity_id
_entity_poly.type
_entity_poly.pdbx_seq_one_letter_code
_entity_poly.pdbx_strand_id
1 'polypeptide(L)' 'INAINSELERTGVTLEAVLKHYGIGSIEDMTPAIYNNAISSLRKMKNKAA' A
#
# COMPACT_ATOMS: atom_id res chain seq x y z
N ILE A 1 -11.84 4.56 5.85
CA ILE A 1 -10.83 5.56 5.75
C ILE A 1 -9.51 5.05 5.28
N ASN A 2 -9.16 3.89 5.69
CA ASN A 2 -7.86 3.35 5.35
C ASN A 2 -7.98 2.19 4.39
N ALA A 3 -8.43 2.49 3.18
CA ALA A 3 -8.48 1.49 2.14
C ALA A 3 -7.12 0.83 1.95
N ILE A 4 -6.04 1.61 2.11
CA ILE A 4 -4.71 1.07 1.96
C ILE A 4 -4.40 0.04 3.05
N ASN A 5 -4.84 0.29 4.29
CA ASN A 5 -4.61 -0.67 5.37
C ASN A 5 -5.32 -1.98 5.10
N SER A 6 -6.54 -1.92 4.58
CA SER A 6 -7.29 -3.11 4.21
C SER A 6 -6.57 -3.92 3.13
N GLU A 7 -6.03 -3.22 2.13
CA GLU A 7 -5.29 -3.88 1.07
C GLU A 7 -3.97 -4.46 1.58
N LEU A 8 -3.32 -3.78 2.51
CA LEU A 8 -2.09 -4.29 3.10
C LEU A 8 -2.35 -5.58 3.88
N GLU A 9 -3.41 -5.61 4.67
CA GLU A 9 -3.78 -6.82 5.39
C GLU A 9 -4.11 -7.95 4.44
N ARG A 10 -4.87 -7.64 3.42
CA ARG A 10 -5.30 -8.64 2.45
C ARG A 10 -4.12 -9.27 1.72
N THR A 11 -3.13 -8.47 1.37
CA THR A 11 -1.98 -8.93 0.59
C THR A 11 -0.82 -9.39 1.45
N GLY A 12 -0.85 -9.06 2.73
CA GLY A 12 0.26 -9.41 3.62
C GLY A 12 1.46 -8.50 3.48
N VAL A 13 1.33 -7.41 2.73
CA VAL A 13 2.40 -6.44 2.55
C VAL A 13 2.39 -5.48 3.74
N THR A 14 3.57 -5.09 4.23
CA THR A 14 3.64 -4.14 5.33
C THR A 14 3.66 -2.71 4.79
N LEU A 15 3.21 -1.77 5.63
CA LEU A 15 3.23 -0.37 5.25
C LEU A 15 4.66 0.09 4.98
N GLU A 16 5.62 -0.38 5.78
CA GLU A 16 7.01 -0.02 5.58
C GLU A 16 7.51 -0.40 4.19
N ALA A 17 7.12 -1.57 3.73
CA ALA A 17 7.51 -2.02 2.40
C ALA A 17 6.99 -1.07 1.32
N VAL A 18 5.76 -0.60 1.48
CA VAL A 18 5.16 0.35 0.54
C VAL A 18 5.90 1.68 0.59
N LEU A 19 6.19 2.18 1.78
CA LEU A 19 6.89 3.44 1.94
C LEU A 19 8.28 3.39 1.29
N LYS A 20 8.99 2.29 1.50
CA LYS A 20 10.31 2.12 0.89
C LYS A 20 10.23 2.02 -0.62
N HIS A 21 9.20 1.36 -1.10
CA HIS A 21 9.02 1.20 -2.54
C HIS A 21 8.87 2.55 -3.24
N TYR A 22 8.16 3.46 -2.60
CA TYR A 22 7.94 4.79 -3.17
C TYR A 22 8.94 5.83 -2.68
N GLY A 23 9.86 5.44 -1.79
CA GLY A 23 10.90 6.33 -1.32
C GLY A 23 10.41 7.45 -0.41
N ILE A 24 9.37 7.18 0.37
CA ILE A 24 8.82 8.15 1.31
C ILE A 24 9.04 7.67 2.73
N GLY A 25 9.04 8.62 3.66
CA GLY A 25 9.35 8.32 5.05
C GLY A 25 8.15 7.90 5.90
N SER A 26 6.96 8.34 5.51
CA SER A 26 5.77 8.02 6.27
C SER A 26 4.54 8.14 5.38
N ILE A 27 3.42 7.61 5.87
CA ILE A 27 2.17 7.68 5.12
C ILE A 27 1.71 9.13 4.92
N GLU A 28 2.10 10.02 5.82
CA GLU A 28 1.76 11.43 5.69
C GLU A 28 2.44 12.09 4.51
N ASP A 29 3.57 11.55 4.08
CA ASP A 29 4.29 12.05 2.91
C ASP A 29 3.70 11.52 1.62
N MET A 30 2.73 10.64 1.70
CA MET A 30 2.11 10.04 0.54
C MET A 30 1.16 11.02 -0.14
N THR A 31 1.50 11.41 -1.36
CA THR A 31 0.61 12.26 -2.15
C THR A 31 -0.57 11.46 -2.68
N PRO A 32 -1.66 12.13 -3.10
CA PRO A 32 -2.79 11.41 -3.69
C PRO A 32 -2.39 10.53 -4.87
N ALA A 33 -1.43 10.98 -5.68
CA ALA A 33 -0.95 10.20 -6.81
C ALA A 33 -0.28 8.91 -6.34
N ILE A 34 0.60 9.02 -5.33
CA ILE A 34 1.28 7.86 -4.78
C ILE A 34 0.26 6.92 -4.13
N TYR A 35 -0.69 7.47 -3.39
CA TYR A 35 -1.72 6.68 -2.73
C TYR A 35 -2.50 5.86 -3.76
N ASN A 36 -2.95 6.49 -4.83
CA ASN A 36 -3.69 5.81 -5.88
C ASN A 36 -2.86 4.72 -6.54
N ASN A 37 -1.58 5.00 -6.79
CA ASN A 37 -0.68 4.02 -7.37
C ASN A 37 -0.49 2.83 -6.43
N ALA A 38 -0.34 3.09 -5.15
CA ALA A 38 -0.18 2.03 -4.16
C ALA A 38 -1.42 1.15 -4.11
N ILE A 39 -2.59 1.77 -4.06
CA ILE A 39 -3.86 1.02 -4.03
C ILE A 39 -4.00 0.17 -5.28
N SER A 40 -3.72 0.73 -6.45
CA SER A 40 -3.81 0.00 -7.70
C SER A 40 -2.86 -1.20 -7.72
N SER A 41 -1.64 -1.00 -7.26
CA SER A 41 -0.67 -2.09 -7.20
C SER A 41 -1.12 -3.20 -6.26
N LEU A 42 -1.62 -2.81 -5.08
CA LEU A 42 -2.07 -3.79 -4.10
C LEU A 42 -3.29 -4.58 -4.59
N ARG A 43 -4.16 -3.93 -5.34
CA ARG A 43 -5.34 -4.61 -5.89
C ARG A 43 -4.95 -5.67 -6.90
N LYS A 44 -3.84 -5.51 -7.58
CA LYS A 44 -3.35 -6.49 -8.55
C LYS A 44 -2.71 -7.68 -7.87
N MET A 45 -2.35 -7.54 -6.61
CA MET A 45 -1.73 -8.61 -5.85
C MET A 45 -2.77 -9.61 -5.35
N LYS A 46 -2.37 -10.86 -5.26
CA LYS A 46 -3.23 -11.91 -4.72
C LYS A 46 -3.29 -11.79 -3.20
N ASN A 47 -4.36 -12.34 -2.62
CA ASN A 47 -4.47 -12.42 -1.18
C ASN A 47 -3.32 -13.25 -0.62
N LYS A 48 -2.88 -12.88 0.57
CA LYS A 48 -1.78 -13.60 1.20
C LYS A 48 -2.10 -15.06 1.49
N ALA A 49 -3.38 -15.35 1.62
CA ALA A 49 -3.83 -16.71 1.93
C ALA A 49 -4.01 -17.57 0.69
N ALA A 50 -3.85 -16.99 -0.46
CA ALA A 50 -4.06 -17.74 -1.71
C ALA A 50 -2.91 -18.66 -2.07
#